data_f386fb771f22d166ca8876839e02fca2
#
_entry.id   f386fb771f22d166ca8876839e02fca2
#
_cell.length_a   1.000
_cell.length_b   1.000
_cell.length_c   1.000
_cell.angle_alpha   90.00
_cell.angle_beta   90.00
_cell.angle_gamma   90.00
#
_symmetry.space_group_name_H-M   'P 1'
#
loop_
_entity.id
_entity.type
_entity.pdbx_description
1 polymer ?
#
loop_
_entity_poly.entity_id
_entity_poly.type
_entity_poly.pdbx_seq_one_letter_code
_entity_poly.pdbx_strand_id
1 'polypeptide(L)'
;EESTGELLLTEDQQLFTLKRFFTDSDAAREMLTNKLKEKLDQSSLSDSEKTHQLNLFGDIYLDRLPFSYEDSQLKVKMVQGSQETTLLIPISELYPVLNSDYLSEADVAGYKEYLQELEELVRRKTARNISLTFDDGPNSSTTPVVLDLLKKYNAKATFFVIGQNIEGNEWILQRMKAEGHEIANHTWS
;
A
#
# COMPACT_ATOMS: atom_id res chain seq x y z
N GLU A 1 -3.57 36.02 -26.83
CA GLU A 1 -2.31 35.70 -26.14
C GLU A 1 -2.09 34.22 -26.29
N GLU A 2 -1.13 33.85 -27.15
CA GLU A 2 -0.73 32.46 -27.37
C GLU A 2 -0.03 31.95 -26.12
N SER A 3 -0.61 30.94 -25.48
CA SER A 3 0.06 30.17 -24.48
C SER A 3 1.18 29.37 -25.14
N THR A 4 2.40 29.87 -25.05
CA THR A 4 3.61 29.10 -25.37
C THR A 4 3.79 28.01 -24.32
N GLY A 5 3.07 26.90 -24.48
CA GLY A 5 3.38 25.69 -23.74
C GLY A 5 4.74 25.18 -24.18
N GLU A 6 5.71 25.12 -23.28
CA GLU A 6 6.97 24.44 -23.55
C GLU A 6 6.68 22.98 -23.89
N LEU A 7 7.09 22.57 -25.09
CA LEU A 7 7.05 21.16 -25.48
C LEU A 7 8.20 20.43 -24.77
N LEU A 8 7.87 19.62 -23.79
CA LEU A 8 8.83 18.76 -23.13
C LEU A 8 9.15 17.58 -24.07
N LEU A 9 10.42 17.46 -24.44
CA LEU A 9 10.93 16.34 -25.21
C LEU A 9 11.69 15.38 -24.28
N THR A 10 11.54 14.11 -24.53
CA THR A 10 12.38 13.06 -23.92
C THR A 10 13.80 13.07 -24.52
N GLU A 11 14.74 12.36 -23.91
CA GLU A 11 16.13 12.25 -24.41
C GLU A 11 16.18 11.72 -25.85
N ASP A 12 15.22 10.90 -26.26
CA ASP A 12 15.05 10.39 -27.62
C ASP A 12 14.29 11.37 -28.56
N GLN A 13 14.14 12.62 -28.15
CA GLN A 13 13.47 13.70 -28.89
C GLN A 13 12.00 13.45 -29.22
N GLN A 14 11.34 12.61 -28.47
CA GLN A 14 9.90 12.40 -28.58
C GLN A 14 9.13 13.30 -27.61
N LEU A 15 7.89 13.65 -27.99
CA LEU A 15 7.02 14.43 -27.13
C LEU A 15 6.72 13.66 -25.81
N PHE A 16 7.01 14.32 -24.70
CA PHE A 16 6.64 13.78 -23.38
C PHE A 16 5.15 14.02 -23.12
N THR A 17 4.38 12.96 -23.07
CA THR A 17 2.93 12.99 -22.90
C THR A 17 2.51 12.44 -21.55
N LEU A 18 1.31 12.82 -21.09
CA LEU A 18 0.75 12.29 -19.84
C LEU A 18 0.67 10.74 -19.83
N LYS A 19 0.44 10.12 -20.99
CA LYS A 19 0.44 8.66 -21.12
C LYS A 19 1.77 8.03 -20.71
N ARG A 20 2.90 8.66 -21.01
CA ARG A 20 4.24 8.15 -20.66
C ARG A 20 4.54 8.26 -19.17
N PHE A 21 3.84 9.15 -18.48
CA PHE A 21 3.96 9.33 -17.04
C PHE A 21 3.42 8.15 -16.23
N PHE A 22 2.71 7.23 -16.89
CA PHE A 22 2.09 6.06 -16.28
C PHE A 22 2.61 4.75 -16.87
N THR A 23 2.72 3.73 -16.02
CA THR A 23 3.03 2.34 -16.41
C THR A 23 1.79 1.61 -16.91
N ASP A 24 0.62 1.93 -16.33
CA ASP A 24 -0.68 1.39 -16.71
C ASP A 24 -1.64 2.55 -17.05
N SER A 25 -1.85 2.74 -18.34
CA SER A 25 -2.68 3.84 -18.86
C SER A 25 -4.17 3.67 -18.57
N ASP A 26 -4.66 2.44 -18.46
CA ASP A 26 -6.08 2.18 -18.21
C ASP A 26 -6.40 2.40 -16.73
N ALA A 27 -5.58 1.86 -15.84
CA ALA A 27 -5.69 2.13 -14.41
C ALA A 27 -5.49 3.62 -14.08
N ALA A 28 -4.54 4.29 -14.74
CA ALA A 28 -4.36 5.72 -14.58
C ALA A 28 -5.58 6.51 -15.02
N ARG A 29 -6.21 6.15 -16.13
CA ARG A 29 -7.44 6.77 -16.61
C ARG A 29 -8.57 6.61 -15.60
N GLU A 30 -8.73 5.41 -15.04
CA GLU A 30 -9.74 5.17 -14.00
C GLU A 30 -9.51 6.06 -12.78
N MET A 31 -8.28 6.15 -12.28
CA MET A 31 -7.92 7.02 -11.16
C MET A 31 -8.20 8.49 -11.46
N LEU A 32 -7.78 8.99 -12.63
CA LEU A 32 -8.04 10.37 -13.05
C LEU A 32 -9.54 10.65 -13.20
N THR A 33 -10.33 9.69 -13.72
CA THR A 33 -11.79 9.80 -13.83
C THR A 33 -12.44 9.92 -12.46
N ASN A 34 -12.00 9.10 -11.49
CA ASN A 34 -12.50 9.16 -10.11
C ASN A 34 -12.19 10.50 -9.45
N LYS A 35 -10.97 11.04 -9.65
CA LYS A 35 -10.59 12.37 -9.17
C LYS A 35 -11.40 13.49 -9.81
N LEU A 36 -11.68 13.39 -11.11
CA LEU A 36 -12.56 14.33 -11.77
C LEU A 36 -13.97 14.28 -11.18
N LYS A 37 -14.51 13.08 -10.97
CA LYS A 37 -15.82 12.88 -10.36
C LYS A 37 -15.91 13.51 -8.97
N GLU A 38 -14.94 13.23 -8.08
CA GLU A 38 -14.85 13.83 -6.75
C GLU A 38 -14.88 15.36 -6.83
N LYS A 39 -14.11 15.95 -7.76
CA LYS A 39 -14.09 17.40 -7.96
C LYS A 39 -15.42 17.95 -8.46
N LEU A 40 -16.05 17.28 -9.41
CA LEU A 40 -17.34 17.69 -9.96
C LEU A 40 -18.45 17.58 -8.92
N ASP A 41 -18.43 16.59 -8.05
CA ASP A 41 -19.40 16.42 -6.96
C ASP A 41 -19.35 17.58 -5.95
N GLN A 42 -18.18 18.21 -5.78
CA GLN A 42 -17.99 19.40 -4.95
C GLN A 42 -18.34 20.70 -5.66
N SER A 43 -18.64 20.67 -6.96
CA SER A 43 -18.98 21.83 -7.75
C SER A 43 -20.48 22.16 -7.70
N SER A 44 -20.85 23.37 -8.09
CA SER A 44 -22.25 23.82 -8.23
C SER A 44 -22.89 23.43 -9.56
N LEU A 45 -22.24 22.60 -10.37
CA LEU A 45 -22.75 22.15 -11.67
C LEU A 45 -23.96 21.22 -11.49
N SER A 46 -24.89 21.27 -12.45
CA SER A 46 -26.00 20.32 -12.52
C SER A 46 -25.51 18.90 -12.85
N ASP A 47 -26.29 17.89 -12.54
CA ASP A 47 -25.96 16.49 -12.83
C ASP A 47 -25.75 16.23 -14.34
N SER A 48 -26.47 16.96 -15.20
CA SER A 48 -26.30 16.89 -16.64
C SER A 48 -24.94 17.44 -17.07
N GLU A 49 -24.50 18.57 -16.50
CA GLU A 49 -23.18 19.17 -16.79
C GLU A 49 -22.04 18.29 -16.26
N LYS A 50 -22.19 17.72 -15.05
CA LYS A 50 -21.22 16.76 -14.49
C LYS A 50 -21.04 15.55 -15.38
N THR A 51 -22.17 14.95 -15.81
CA THR A 51 -22.17 13.78 -16.71
C THR A 51 -21.51 14.13 -18.04
N HIS A 52 -21.81 15.31 -18.57
CA HIS A 52 -21.20 15.76 -19.82
C HIS A 52 -19.67 15.91 -19.69
N GLN A 53 -19.19 16.50 -18.60
CA GLN A 53 -17.75 16.65 -18.34
C GLN A 53 -17.03 15.28 -18.21
N LEU A 54 -17.65 14.31 -17.53
CA LEU A 54 -17.10 12.96 -17.40
C LEU A 54 -17.03 12.22 -18.74
N ASN A 55 -18.04 12.33 -19.57
CA ASN A 55 -18.07 11.72 -20.91
C ASN A 55 -16.97 12.31 -21.81
N LEU A 56 -16.82 13.63 -21.80
CA LEU A 56 -15.76 14.30 -22.56
C LEU A 56 -14.36 13.86 -22.12
N PHE A 57 -14.13 13.72 -20.81
CA PHE A 57 -12.86 13.22 -20.31
C PHE A 57 -12.62 11.77 -20.77
N GLY A 58 -13.68 10.96 -20.84
CA GLY A 58 -13.62 9.59 -21.36
C GLY A 58 -13.15 9.51 -22.81
N ASP A 59 -13.52 10.50 -23.63
CA ASP A 59 -13.23 10.53 -25.06
C ASP A 59 -11.83 11.13 -25.40
N ILE A 60 -11.18 11.81 -24.44
CA ILE A 60 -9.85 12.39 -24.67
C ILE A 60 -8.76 11.37 -24.40
N TYR A 61 -7.84 11.18 -25.31
CA TYR A 61 -6.65 10.36 -25.09
C TYR A 61 -5.69 11.00 -24.10
N LEU A 62 -5.08 10.19 -23.20
CA LEU A 62 -4.12 10.69 -22.20
C LEU A 62 -2.91 11.40 -22.81
N ASP A 63 -2.50 11.02 -24.02
CA ASP A 63 -1.40 11.64 -24.73
C ASP A 63 -1.72 13.05 -25.27
N ARG A 64 -2.99 13.48 -25.20
CA ARG A 64 -3.47 14.78 -25.63
C ARG A 64 -3.86 15.72 -24.49
N LEU A 65 -3.84 15.24 -23.25
CA LEU A 65 -4.15 16.05 -22.09
C LEU A 65 -2.94 16.92 -21.71
N PRO A 66 -3.09 18.25 -21.67
CA PRO A 66 -2.07 19.12 -21.11
C PRO A 66 -1.88 18.85 -19.64
N PHE A 67 -0.62 18.75 -19.20
CA PHE A 67 -0.29 18.53 -17.82
C PHE A 67 1.01 19.21 -17.42
N SER A 68 1.21 19.42 -16.13
CA SER A 68 2.50 19.71 -15.52
C SER A 68 2.68 18.89 -14.24
N TYR A 69 3.94 18.66 -13.87
CA TYR A 69 4.32 17.99 -12.64
C TYR A 69 5.30 18.88 -11.88
N GLU A 70 4.84 19.42 -10.78
CA GLU A 70 5.56 20.37 -9.94
C GLU A 70 5.11 20.21 -8.47
N ASP A 71 6.00 20.47 -7.53
CA ASP A 71 5.69 20.52 -6.10
C ASP A 71 4.97 19.25 -5.60
N SER A 72 5.41 18.07 -6.06
CA SER A 72 4.81 16.78 -5.74
C SER A 72 3.32 16.67 -6.12
N GLN A 73 2.91 17.45 -7.14
CA GLN A 73 1.55 17.42 -7.67
C GLN A 73 1.53 17.24 -9.17
N LEU A 74 0.65 16.38 -9.65
CA LEU A 74 0.26 16.31 -11.05
C LEU A 74 -0.91 17.26 -11.29
N LYS A 75 -0.73 18.22 -12.20
CA LYS A 75 -1.78 19.13 -12.67
C LYS A 75 -2.21 18.68 -14.05
N VAL A 76 -3.46 18.29 -14.22
CA VAL A 76 -4.03 17.91 -15.52
C VAL A 76 -5.08 18.93 -15.91
N LYS A 77 -4.91 19.55 -17.07
CA LYS A 77 -5.82 20.58 -17.58
C LYS A 77 -6.77 19.99 -18.61
N MET A 78 -8.03 20.31 -18.46
CA MET A 78 -9.08 20.00 -19.42
C MET A 78 -9.71 21.32 -19.84
N VAL A 79 -9.65 21.62 -21.12
CA VAL A 79 -10.23 22.84 -21.71
C VAL A 79 -11.39 22.46 -22.59
N GLN A 80 -12.55 23.04 -22.33
CA GLN A 80 -13.75 22.84 -23.12
C GLN A 80 -14.42 24.18 -23.41
N GLY A 81 -14.30 24.64 -24.65
CA GLY A 81 -14.78 25.94 -25.01
C GLY A 81 -14.11 27.03 -24.16
N SER A 82 -14.91 27.77 -23.39
CA SER A 82 -14.44 28.76 -22.42
C SER A 82 -14.26 28.24 -20.99
N GLN A 83 -14.59 26.96 -20.74
CA GLN A 83 -14.43 26.35 -19.41
C GLN A 83 -13.10 25.59 -19.30
N GLU A 84 -12.34 25.89 -18.27
CA GLU A 84 -11.12 25.19 -17.91
C GLU A 84 -11.33 24.48 -16.56
N THR A 85 -11.09 23.17 -16.55
CA THR A 85 -11.07 22.36 -15.32
C THR A 85 -9.64 21.85 -15.11
N THR A 86 -9.04 22.18 -13.99
CA THR A 86 -7.71 21.68 -13.61
C THR A 86 -7.86 20.66 -12.48
N LEU A 87 -7.38 19.45 -12.69
CA LEU A 87 -7.18 18.48 -11.61
C LEU A 87 -5.82 18.71 -10.97
N LEU A 88 -5.79 18.76 -9.65
CA LEU A 88 -4.59 18.80 -8.83
C LEU A 88 -4.55 17.49 -8.04
N ILE A 89 -3.57 16.64 -8.29
CA ILE A 89 -3.48 15.32 -7.72
C ILE A 89 -2.12 15.17 -7.05
N PRO A 90 -2.07 14.94 -5.73
CA PRO A 90 -0.83 14.60 -5.06
C PRO A 90 -0.18 13.38 -5.71
N ILE A 91 1.12 13.44 -5.97
CA ILE A 91 1.83 12.37 -6.68
C ILE A 91 1.76 11.04 -5.92
N SER A 92 1.72 11.09 -4.59
CA SER A 92 1.58 9.91 -3.73
C SER A 92 0.30 9.10 -3.98
N GLU A 93 -0.76 9.74 -4.43
CA GLU A 93 -2.01 9.06 -4.77
C GLU A 93 -1.92 8.29 -6.09
N LEU A 94 -0.92 8.59 -6.92
CA LEU A 94 -0.70 7.97 -8.22
C LEU A 94 0.38 6.89 -8.22
N TYR A 95 1.06 6.65 -7.10
CA TYR A 95 2.13 5.64 -6.99
C TYR A 95 1.80 4.28 -7.59
N PRO A 96 0.56 3.74 -7.45
CA PRO A 96 0.23 2.44 -8.04
C PRO A 96 0.37 2.35 -9.56
N VAL A 97 0.30 3.48 -10.25
CA VAL A 97 0.24 3.53 -11.72
C VAL A 97 1.37 4.36 -12.36
N LEU A 98 2.20 5.01 -11.52
CA LEU A 98 3.28 5.87 -11.98
C LEU A 98 4.44 5.11 -12.60
N ASN A 99 5.05 5.75 -13.60
CA ASN A 99 6.39 5.40 -14.04
C ASN A 99 7.41 6.16 -13.18
N SER A 100 8.13 5.43 -12.32
CA SER A 100 9.09 6.01 -11.38
C SER A 100 10.27 6.73 -12.03
N ASP A 101 10.55 6.45 -13.31
CA ASP A 101 11.64 7.09 -14.07
C ASP A 101 11.43 8.61 -14.24
N TYR A 102 10.20 9.07 -14.06
CA TYR A 102 9.83 10.47 -14.23
C TYR A 102 9.53 11.19 -12.91
N LEU A 103 9.78 10.54 -11.77
CA LEU A 103 9.63 11.17 -10.46
C LEU A 103 10.77 12.17 -10.19
N SER A 104 10.43 13.28 -9.54
CA SER A 104 11.42 14.20 -8.99
C SER A 104 12.23 13.50 -7.88
N GLU A 105 13.44 13.98 -7.63
CA GLU A 105 14.26 13.45 -6.52
C GLU A 105 13.54 13.51 -5.18
N ALA A 106 12.72 14.54 -4.96
CA ALA A 106 11.93 14.72 -3.75
C ALA A 106 10.88 13.61 -3.57
N ASP A 107 10.28 13.13 -4.68
CA ASP A 107 9.19 12.14 -4.63
C ASP A 107 9.69 10.69 -4.67
N VAL A 108 10.93 10.45 -5.10
CA VAL A 108 11.53 9.11 -5.12
C VAL A 108 11.58 8.46 -3.73
N ALA A 109 11.81 9.25 -2.68
CA ALA A 109 11.83 8.72 -1.31
C ALA A 109 10.46 8.18 -0.89
N GLY A 110 9.40 8.96 -1.09
CA GLY A 110 8.03 8.53 -0.78
C GLY A 110 7.57 7.33 -1.63
N TYR A 111 8.01 7.25 -2.90
CA TYR A 111 7.73 6.09 -3.74
C TYR A 111 8.42 4.82 -3.23
N LYS A 112 9.66 4.92 -2.74
CA LYS A 112 10.35 3.79 -2.11
C LYS A 112 9.67 3.31 -0.84
N GLU A 113 9.18 4.23 0.00
CA GLU A 113 8.39 3.87 1.19
C GLU A 113 7.13 3.12 0.80
N TYR A 114 6.38 3.61 -0.19
CA TYR A 114 5.21 2.93 -0.73
C TYR A 114 5.52 1.50 -1.20
N LEU A 115 6.62 1.28 -1.92
CA LEU A 115 7.02 -0.06 -2.37
C LEU A 115 7.36 -0.98 -1.19
N GLN A 116 8.02 -0.48 -0.15
CA GLN A 116 8.33 -1.26 1.05
C GLN A 116 7.06 -1.66 1.82
N GLU A 117 6.09 -0.74 1.94
CA GLU A 117 4.79 -1.05 2.55
C GLU A 117 4.02 -2.10 1.75
N LEU A 118 4.05 -2.00 0.43
CA LEU A 118 3.41 -2.97 -0.47
C LEU A 118 4.04 -4.36 -0.34
N GLU A 119 5.37 -4.46 -0.33
CA GLU A 119 6.09 -5.71 -0.11
C GLU A 119 5.73 -6.34 1.24
N GLU A 120 5.70 -5.55 2.30
CA GLU A 120 5.33 -6.02 3.63
C GLU A 120 3.87 -6.50 3.68
N LEU A 121 2.95 -5.80 3.01
CA LEU A 121 1.54 -6.20 2.91
C LEU A 121 1.39 -7.54 2.17
N VAL A 122 2.11 -7.71 1.06
CA VAL A 122 2.14 -8.96 0.29
C VAL A 122 2.72 -10.08 1.15
N ARG A 123 3.84 -9.83 1.84
CA ARG A 123 4.47 -10.78 2.74
C ARG A 123 3.52 -11.24 3.84
N ARG A 124 2.78 -10.33 4.47
CA ARG A 124 1.77 -10.66 5.49
C ARG A 124 0.61 -11.48 4.93
N LYS A 125 0.12 -11.15 3.74
CA LYS A 125 -1.00 -11.87 3.10
C LYS A 125 -0.61 -13.25 2.59
N THR A 126 0.64 -13.43 2.18
CA THR A 126 1.13 -14.70 1.61
C THR A 126 1.84 -15.58 2.64
N ALA A 127 2.23 -15.04 3.79
CA ALA A 127 2.84 -15.80 4.88
C ALA A 127 1.84 -16.85 5.39
N ARG A 128 2.23 -18.11 5.33
CA ARG A 128 1.50 -19.20 6.01
C ARG A 128 1.88 -19.15 7.47
N ASN A 129 1.01 -18.59 8.29
CA ASN A 129 1.19 -18.56 9.74
C ASN A 129 0.63 -19.84 10.33
N ILE A 130 1.43 -20.56 11.08
CA ILE A 130 1.04 -21.72 11.88
C ILE A 130 1.24 -21.33 13.34
N SER A 131 0.20 -21.46 14.16
CA SER A 131 0.29 -21.31 15.60
C SER A 131 0.48 -22.70 16.22
N LEU A 132 1.55 -22.86 17.01
CA LEU A 132 1.82 -24.06 17.77
C LEU A 132 1.29 -23.86 19.18
N THR A 133 0.47 -24.80 19.66
CA THR A 133 -0.03 -24.83 21.04
C THR A 133 0.27 -26.19 21.69
N PHE A 134 0.55 -26.17 22.98
CA PHE A 134 0.79 -27.35 23.79
C PHE A 134 -0.05 -27.24 25.04
N ASP A 135 -0.93 -28.22 25.24
CA ASP A 135 -1.85 -28.28 26.37
C ASP A 135 -1.35 -29.24 27.46
N ASP A 136 -1.94 -29.15 28.65
CA ASP A 136 -1.74 -30.07 29.78
C ASP A 136 -0.35 -30.08 30.44
N GLY A 137 0.55 -29.18 30.04
CA GLY A 137 1.86 -29.01 30.67
C GLY A 137 1.81 -28.24 32.00
N PRO A 138 2.97 -28.01 32.64
CA PRO A 138 4.28 -28.55 32.30
C PRO A 138 4.49 -29.97 32.73
N ASN A 139 5.36 -30.70 32.03
CA ASN A 139 5.84 -32.02 32.43
C ASN A 139 7.37 -32.04 32.38
N SER A 140 8.02 -32.46 33.49
CA SER A 140 9.48 -32.39 33.64
C SER A 140 10.28 -33.27 32.66
N SER A 141 9.67 -34.28 32.04
CA SER A 141 10.35 -35.16 31.09
C SER A 141 10.12 -34.76 29.61
N THR A 142 8.96 -34.23 29.29
CA THR A 142 8.59 -33.96 27.88
C THR A 142 8.68 -32.48 27.50
N THR A 143 8.24 -31.57 28.36
CA THR A 143 8.22 -30.14 28.05
C THR A 143 9.62 -29.56 27.72
N PRO A 144 10.69 -29.95 28.46
CA PRO A 144 12.04 -29.47 28.10
C PRO A 144 12.51 -29.92 26.71
N VAL A 145 12.13 -31.13 26.28
CA VAL A 145 12.45 -31.65 24.94
C VAL A 145 11.73 -30.83 23.85
N VAL A 146 10.47 -30.46 24.09
CA VAL A 146 9.71 -29.59 23.19
C VAL A 146 10.38 -28.23 23.10
N LEU A 147 10.79 -27.64 24.23
CA LEU A 147 11.49 -26.36 24.26
C LEU A 147 12.82 -26.40 23.48
N ASP A 148 13.58 -27.49 23.60
CA ASP A 148 14.82 -27.71 22.85
C ASP A 148 14.57 -27.72 21.32
N LEU A 149 13.51 -28.38 20.88
CA LEU A 149 13.09 -28.43 19.48
C LEU A 149 12.66 -27.06 18.99
N LEU A 150 11.80 -26.36 19.74
CA LEU A 150 11.36 -25.01 19.39
C LEU A 150 12.54 -24.06 19.25
N LYS A 151 13.49 -24.14 20.18
CA LYS A 151 14.75 -23.36 20.13
C LYS A 151 15.59 -23.69 18.90
N LYS A 152 15.77 -24.98 18.59
CA LYS A 152 16.52 -25.46 17.43
C LYS A 152 15.97 -24.90 16.12
N TYR A 153 14.64 -24.80 15.99
CA TYR A 153 13.97 -24.31 14.78
C TYR A 153 13.57 -22.84 14.85
N ASN A 154 14.00 -22.11 15.88
CA ASN A 154 13.63 -20.71 16.14
C ASN A 154 12.11 -20.48 16.07
N ALA A 155 11.34 -21.47 16.54
CA ALA A 155 9.89 -21.43 16.58
C ALA A 155 9.38 -20.93 17.93
N LYS A 156 8.20 -20.33 17.95
CA LYS A 156 7.49 -19.91 19.16
C LYS A 156 6.19 -20.68 19.29
N ALA A 157 5.73 -20.84 20.54
CA ALA A 157 4.51 -21.56 20.85
C ALA A 157 3.79 -20.92 22.05
N THR A 158 2.53 -21.27 22.21
CA THR A 158 1.73 -20.99 23.41
C THR A 158 1.55 -22.28 24.20
N PHE A 159 1.85 -22.24 25.48
CA PHE A 159 1.68 -23.37 26.40
C PHE A 159 0.48 -23.10 27.31
N PHE A 160 -0.56 -23.89 27.18
CA PHE A 160 -1.72 -23.88 28.08
C PHE A 160 -1.46 -24.84 29.25
N VAL A 161 -1.15 -24.27 30.43
CA VAL A 161 -0.65 -25.03 31.56
C VAL A 161 -1.77 -25.40 32.55
N ILE A 162 -1.68 -26.61 33.12
CA ILE A 162 -2.52 -27.07 34.23
C ILE A 162 -1.92 -26.61 35.55
N GLY A 163 -2.70 -25.90 36.38
CA GLY A 163 -2.24 -25.30 37.60
C GLY A 163 -1.54 -26.27 38.57
N GLN A 164 -2.10 -27.45 38.76
CA GLN A 164 -1.51 -28.50 39.64
C GLN A 164 -0.15 -29.04 39.16
N ASN A 165 0.17 -28.90 37.87
CA ASN A 165 1.43 -29.35 37.28
C ASN A 165 2.58 -28.32 37.45
N ILE A 166 2.29 -27.14 37.98
CA ILE A 166 3.27 -26.07 38.13
C ILE A 166 4.20 -26.34 39.31
N GLU A 167 3.66 -26.86 40.42
CA GLU A 167 4.43 -27.13 41.64
C GLU A 167 5.59 -28.10 41.36
N GLY A 168 6.82 -27.66 41.61
CA GLY A 168 8.05 -28.39 41.29
C GLY A 168 8.53 -28.27 39.85
N ASN A 169 7.77 -27.62 38.99
CA ASN A 169 8.10 -27.39 37.56
C ASN A 169 8.19 -25.92 37.21
N GLU A 170 8.29 -25.02 38.18
CA GLU A 170 8.34 -23.55 37.97
C GLU A 170 9.49 -23.13 37.05
N TRP A 171 10.61 -23.85 37.10
CA TRP A 171 11.77 -23.61 36.25
C TRP A 171 11.45 -23.79 34.76
N ILE A 172 10.49 -24.66 34.42
CA ILE A 172 10.05 -24.86 33.03
C ILE A 172 9.29 -23.64 32.55
N LEU A 173 8.41 -23.05 33.37
CA LEU A 173 7.69 -21.82 33.05
C LEU A 173 8.66 -20.64 32.89
N GLN A 174 9.67 -20.55 33.77
CA GLN A 174 10.73 -19.53 33.64
C GLN A 174 11.47 -19.69 32.32
N ARG A 175 11.79 -20.94 31.92
CA ARG A 175 12.43 -21.22 30.65
C ARG A 175 11.54 -20.87 29.47
N MET A 176 10.25 -21.24 29.48
CA MET A 176 9.28 -20.84 28.44
C MET A 176 9.29 -19.33 28.23
N LYS A 177 9.20 -18.56 29.32
CA LYS A 177 9.23 -17.09 29.28
C LYS A 177 10.55 -16.56 28.76
N ALA A 178 11.68 -17.06 29.23
CA ALA A 178 13.01 -16.63 28.81
C ALA A 178 13.27 -16.91 27.32
N GLU A 179 12.72 -18.00 26.77
CA GLU A 179 12.81 -18.37 25.37
C GLU A 179 11.73 -17.70 24.49
N GLY A 180 10.86 -16.84 25.08
CA GLY A 180 9.90 -16.00 24.36
C GLY A 180 8.65 -16.76 23.89
N HIS A 181 8.24 -17.79 24.65
CA HIS A 181 6.95 -18.47 24.47
C HIS A 181 5.86 -17.80 25.28
N GLU A 182 4.62 -17.98 24.88
CA GLU A 182 3.45 -17.54 25.64
C GLU A 182 3.04 -18.65 26.63
N ILE A 183 2.58 -18.24 27.80
CA ILE A 183 2.03 -19.12 28.82
C ILE A 183 0.60 -18.69 29.08
N ALA A 184 -0.34 -19.61 28.92
CA ALA A 184 -1.75 -19.41 29.14
C ALA A 184 -2.31 -20.40 30.14
N ASN A 185 -3.44 -20.08 30.76
CA ASN A 185 -4.12 -20.97 31.67
C ASN A 185 -4.97 -21.97 30.89
N HIS A 186 -4.84 -23.27 31.19
CA HIS A 186 -5.72 -24.30 30.66
C HIS A 186 -6.84 -24.62 31.65
N THR A 187 -6.46 -25.13 32.82
CA THR A 187 -7.37 -25.51 33.92
C THR A 187 -6.55 -25.67 35.21
N TRP A 188 -7.20 -25.96 36.34
CA TRP A 188 -6.48 -26.33 37.57
C TRP A 188 -6.05 -27.80 37.56
N SER A 189 -6.94 -28.69 37.08
CA SER A 189 -6.73 -30.15 37.00
C SER A 189 -7.37 -30.72 35.75
#